data_9add53305456e47c42b2604dc2f643c7
#
_entry.id   9add53305456e47c42b2604dc2f643c7
#
_cell.length_a   1.000
_cell.length_b   1.000
_cell.length_c   1.000
_cell.angle_alpha   90.00
_cell.angle_beta   90.00
_cell.angle_gamma   90.00
#
_symmetry.space_group_name_H-M   'P 1'
#
loop_
_entity.id
_entity.type
_entity.pdbx_description
1 polymer ?
#
loop_
_entity_poly.entity_id
_entity_poly.type
_entity_poly.pdbx_seq_one_letter_code
_entity_poly.pdbx_strand_id
1 'polypeptide(L)'
;MTTNDRRLGLCPDLSEISNLKFEISNSKQSGRSPNLLGFRIVGTCSNERRLVDWQAAFVGYAALDERAEVHREAYLSAFTFGDDFRRHLDATGSTKGFDGVCGAEFVWFDIDREGNLETARRDAARLCLRLIERYSLDDDGPLMFFSGSKGFHLGLPTDLWQPSASLTFHRTARRLAEGLAAAAQVTIDGGVYDKVRAFRAPNSRHPKTGLHKRALTLDELMRLSVERIQDLAREPLAFDVPTTTTRNEQAAADWLDAVQAMEREAEAIQQRRTSSNGSTRLNRSTLDFIRHGAGSGDRHRLLFSAAANLAEFGCPSELVRELLTEAALDSGLAPSEVRRQIDCGLKHQQHTADGSRSEPATLEGTA
;
A
#
# COMPACT_ATOMS: atom_id res chain seq x y z
N MET A 1 35.49 -53.79 1.04
CA MET A 1 34.06 -53.97 1.28
C MET A 1 33.67 -53.07 2.45
N THR A 2 33.24 -51.87 2.18
CA THR A 2 32.61 -50.97 3.16
C THR A 2 31.62 -50.13 2.39
N THR A 3 30.37 -50.46 2.59
CA THR A 3 29.21 -49.82 2.00
C THR A 3 28.96 -48.47 2.66
N ASN A 4 28.94 -47.44 1.84
CA ASN A 4 28.65 -46.08 2.24
C ASN A 4 27.13 -45.81 2.05
N ASP A 5 26.41 -45.81 3.16
CA ASP A 5 24.96 -45.58 3.23
C ASP A 5 24.70 -44.07 3.32
N ARG A 6 24.35 -43.47 2.21
CA ARG A 6 23.88 -42.08 2.17
C ARG A 6 22.39 -42.05 2.48
N ARG A 7 22.04 -41.68 3.70
CA ARG A 7 20.65 -41.34 4.08
C ARG A 7 20.20 -40.08 3.33
N LEU A 8 19.31 -40.30 2.42
CA LEU A 8 18.49 -39.26 1.82
C LEU A 8 17.61 -38.62 2.92
N GLY A 9 17.73 -37.32 3.11
CA GLY A 9 16.87 -36.56 4.01
C GLY A 9 15.41 -36.66 3.54
N LEU A 10 14.56 -37.15 4.42
CA LEU A 10 13.12 -37.19 4.25
C LEU A 10 12.57 -35.76 4.17
N CYS A 11 11.86 -35.45 3.09
CA CYS A 11 10.93 -34.34 3.03
C CYS A 11 9.91 -34.47 4.16
N PRO A 12 9.52 -33.37 4.82
CA PRO A 12 8.45 -33.44 5.81
C PRO A 12 7.15 -33.86 5.14
N ASP A 13 6.44 -34.74 5.84
CA ASP A 13 5.20 -35.36 5.40
C ASP A 13 4.12 -34.30 5.16
N LEU A 14 3.65 -34.18 3.92
CA LEU A 14 2.59 -33.24 3.50
C LEU A 14 1.24 -33.52 4.19
N SER A 15 1.11 -34.62 4.93
CA SER A 15 -0.13 -34.97 5.65
C SER A 15 -0.36 -34.14 6.93
N GLU A 16 0.67 -33.48 7.50
CA GLU A 16 0.52 -32.62 8.69
C GLU A 16 0.01 -31.21 8.36
N ILE A 17 0.05 -30.79 7.08
CA ILE A 17 -0.43 -29.47 6.65
C ILE A 17 -1.95 -29.45 6.46
N SER A 18 -2.60 -30.62 6.38
CA SER A 18 -4.03 -30.73 6.07
C SER A 18 -4.99 -30.28 7.18
N ASN A 19 -4.52 -29.89 8.37
CA ASN A 19 -5.32 -29.46 9.50
C ASN A 19 -5.23 -27.97 9.85
N LEU A 20 -4.61 -27.14 9.01
CA LEU A 20 -4.69 -25.68 9.18
C LEU A 20 -6.09 -25.20 8.75
N LYS A 21 -7.04 -25.35 9.64
CA LYS A 21 -8.31 -24.65 9.54
C LYS A 21 -8.03 -23.16 9.53
N PHE A 22 -8.57 -22.45 8.52
CA PHE A 22 -8.67 -20.98 8.46
C PHE A 22 -9.62 -20.44 9.57
N GLU A 23 -9.80 -21.17 10.64
CA GLU A 23 -10.52 -20.73 11.83
C GLU A 23 -9.53 -20.07 12.76
N ILE A 24 -9.82 -18.82 13.09
CA ILE A 24 -9.16 -18.04 14.15
C ILE A 24 -9.41 -18.79 15.47
N SER A 25 -8.55 -19.76 15.82
CA SER A 25 -8.59 -20.35 17.14
C SER A 25 -7.96 -19.39 18.13
N ASN A 26 -8.77 -18.97 19.11
CA ASN A 26 -8.30 -18.28 20.31
C ASN A 26 -7.29 -19.15 21.06
N SER A 27 -6.00 -19.01 20.81
CA SER A 27 -4.97 -19.55 21.65
C SER A 27 -4.36 -18.43 22.50
N LYS A 28 -4.81 -18.33 23.73
CA LYS A 28 -4.02 -17.74 24.81
C LYS A 28 -2.78 -18.64 24.99
N GLN A 29 -1.61 -18.11 24.74
CA GLN A 29 -0.34 -18.29 25.45
C GLN A 29 0.89 -18.26 24.53
N SER A 30 1.91 -17.58 25.05
CA SER A 30 3.34 -17.59 24.72
C SER A 30 3.79 -16.86 23.44
N GLY A 31 4.36 -15.66 23.62
CA GLY A 31 5.51 -15.15 22.86
C GLY A 31 5.39 -15.03 21.33
N ARG A 32 4.22 -15.20 20.74
CA ARG A 32 3.97 -14.97 19.31
C ARG A 32 3.63 -13.51 19.06
N SER A 33 4.24 -12.95 18.03
CA SER A 33 3.86 -11.66 17.45
C SER A 33 2.34 -11.55 17.33
N PRO A 34 1.73 -10.38 17.56
CA PRO A 34 0.29 -10.22 17.44
C PRO A 34 -0.16 -10.71 16.06
N ASN A 35 -1.28 -11.45 15.99
CA ASN A 35 -1.85 -11.95 14.74
C ASN A 35 -1.95 -10.82 13.73
N LEU A 36 -1.19 -10.92 12.64
CA LEU A 36 -1.20 -9.93 11.58
C LEU A 36 -2.43 -10.18 10.71
N LEU A 37 -3.47 -9.39 10.95
CA LEU A 37 -4.70 -9.47 10.19
C LEU A 37 -4.57 -8.73 8.86
N GLY A 38 -5.23 -9.23 7.85
CA GLY A 38 -5.41 -8.56 6.58
C GLY A 38 -6.81 -8.84 6.04
N PHE A 39 -7.08 -8.41 4.82
CA PHE A 39 -8.27 -8.81 4.10
C PHE A 39 -7.93 -9.45 2.77
N ARG A 40 -8.80 -10.37 2.35
CA ARG A 40 -8.78 -11.02 1.04
C ARG A 40 -10.05 -10.65 0.27
N ILE A 41 -9.88 -10.45 -1.04
CA ILE A 41 -10.99 -10.31 -1.98
C ILE A 41 -10.81 -11.41 -3.04
N VAL A 42 -11.88 -12.14 -3.37
CA VAL A 42 -11.92 -13.07 -4.49
C VAL A 42 -12.93 -12.57 -5.52
N GLY A 43 -12.49 -12.41 -6.76
CA GLY A 43 -13.22 -11.74 -7.82
C GLY A 43 -12.87 -10.25 -7.89
N THR A 44 -13.80 -9.42 -8.33
CA THR A 44 -13.57 -7.99 -8.55
C THR A 44 -13.27 -7.22 -7.24
N CYS A 45 -12.57 -6.10 -7.31
CA CYS A 45 -12.27 -5.27 -6.14
C CYS A 45 -13.51 -4.73 -5.39
N SER A 46 -14.71 -4.82 -6.00
CA SER A 46 -15.98 -4.47 -5.36
C SER A 46 -16.56 -5.58 -4.49
N ASN A 47 -16.04 -6.81 -4.59
CA ASN A 47 -16.51 -7.93 -3.79
C ASN A 47 -16.17 -7.76 -2.31
N GLU A 48 -16.79 -8.61 -1.48
CA GLU A 48 -16.59 -8.65 -0.05
C GLU A 48 -15.11 -8.76 0.35
N ARG A 49 -14.74 -8.00 1.36
CA ARG A 49 -13.42 -8.05 1.99
C ARG A 49 -13.49 -8.97 3.20
N ARG A 50 -12.96 -10.18 3.05
CA ARG A 50 -12.92 -11.16 4.12
C ARG A 50 -11.68 -11.00 4.95
N LEU A 51 -11.86 -10.93 6.27
CA LEU A 51 -10.74 -10.91 7.21
C LEU A 51 -9.97 -12.24 7.13
N VAL A 52 -8.64 -12.15 7.09
CA VAL A 52 -7.75 -13.32 7.05
C VAL A 52 -6.54 -13.09 7.95
N ASP A 53 -5.92 -14.20 8.39
CA ASP A 53 -4.53 -14.18 8.76
C ASP A 53 -3.72 -13.91 7.49
N TRP A 54 -3.03 -12.76 7.45
CA TRP A 54 -2.38 -12.30 6.23
C TRP A 54 -1.27 -13.22 5.78
N GLN A 55 -0.43 -13.66 6.73
CA GLN A 55 0.72 -14.53 6.45
C GLN A 55 0.26 -15.89 5.93
N ALA A 56 -0.70 -16.51 6.61
CA ALA A 56 -1.26 -17.79 6.17
C ALA A 56 -1.89 -17.69 4.78
N ALA A 57 -2.62 -16.59 4.48
CA ALA A 57 -3.19 -16.38 3.17
C ALA A 57 -2.12 -16.18 2.09
N PHE A 58 -1.06 -15.39 2.36
CA PHE A 58 0.02 -15.16 1.41
C PHE A 58 0.80 -16.45 1.10
N VAL A 59 1.13 -17.23 2.12
CA VAL A 59 1.78 -18.56 1.98
C VAL A 59 0.88 -19.51 1.18
N GLY A 60 -0.43 -19.50 1.42
CA GLY A 60 -1.37 -20.29 0.63
C GLY A 60 -1.33 -19.97 -0.87
N TYR A 61 -1.25 -18.68 -1.23
CA TYR A 61 -1.05 -18.25 -2.63
C TYR A 61 0.33 -18.67 -3.17
N ALA A 62 1.38 -18.57 -2.37
CA ALA A 62 2.73 -18.95 -2.76
C ALA A 62 2.83 -20.46 -3.06
N ALA A 63 2.21 -21.28 -2.21
CA ALA A 63 2.22 -22.74 -2.32
C ALA A 63 1.18 -23.33 -3.30
N LEU A 64 0.37 -22.49 -3.94
CA LEU A 64 -0.76 -22.92 -4.79
C LEU A 64 -1.79 -23.77 -4.04
N ASP A 65 -2.04 -23.48 -2.75
CA ASP A 65 -3.08 -24.16 -1.97
C ASP A 65 -4.44 -24.04 -2.70
N GLU A 66 -5.23 -25.13 -2.74
CA GLU A 66 -6.54 -25.15 -3.41
C GLU A 66 -7.47 -24.03 -2.90
N ARG A 67 -7.39 -23.67 -1.62
CA ARG A 67 -8.17 -22.59 -1.00
C ARG A 67 -7.77 -21.20 -1.47
N ALA A 68 -6.57 -21.04 -2.07
CA ALA A 68 -6.13 -19.77 -2.63
C ALA A 68 -6.92 -19.40 -3.90
N GLU A 69 -7.56 -20.36 -4.57
CA GLU A 69 -8.38 -20.13 -5.78
C GLU A 69 -7.60 -19.31 -6.85
N VAL A 70 -6.34 -19.72 -7.12
CA VAL A 70 -5.41 -18.98 -7.99
C VAL A 70 -5.93 -18.77 -9.43
N HIS A 71 -6.89 -19.60 -9.88
CA HIS A 71 -7.52 -19.44 -11.20
C HIS A 71 -8.55 -18.30 -11.27
N ARG A 72 -8.79 -17.62 -10.15
CA ARG A 72 -9.67 -16.46 -10.05
C ARG A 72 -8.86 -15.18 -9.85
N GLU A 73 -9.50 -14.09 -10.19
CA GLU A 73 -9.03 -12.76 -9.75
C GLU A 73 -9.07 -12.69 -8.23
N ALA A 74 -7.97 -12.27 -7.59
CA ALA A 74 -7.93 -12.14 -6.14
C ALA A 74 -6.94 -11.07 -5.69
N TYR A 75 -7.19 -10.55 -4.49
CA TYR A 75 -6.39 -9.51 -3.85
C TYR A 75 -6.19 -9.82 -2.37
N LEU A 76 -5.05 -9.41 -1.85
CA LEU A 76 -4.76 -9.29 -0.42
C LEU A 76 -4.56 -7.82 -0.07
N SER A 77 -4.76 -7.44 1.18
CA SER A 77 -4.36 -6.12 1.64
C SER A 77 -2.86 -5.93 1.48
N ALA A 78 -2.42 -4.74 1.01
CA ALA A 78 -0.99 -4.42 0.93
C ALA A 78 -0.35 -4.26 2.32
N PHE A 79 -1.18 -3.99 3.33
CA PHE A 79 -0.79 -3.79 4.72
C PHE A 79 -1.46 -4.81 5.64
N THR A 80 -0.89 -4.96 6.83
CA THR A 80 -1.39 -5.80 7.92
C THR A 80 -1.90 -4.91 9.06
N PHE A 81 -2.80 -5.45 9.87
CA PHE A 81 -3.56 -4.70 10.86
C PHE A 81 -3.69 -5.50 12.16
N GLY A 82 -4.05 -4.81 13.23
CA GLY A 82 -4.40 -5.40 14.52
C GLY A 82 -5.92 -5.64 14.70
N ASP A 83 -6.32 -5.94 15.93
CA ASP A 83 -7.73 -6.18 16.29
C ASP A 83 -8.65 -4.96 16.15
N ASP A 84 -8.10 -3.74 16.09
CA ASP A 84 -8.83 -2.52 15.77
C ASP A 84 -9.44 -2.57 14.37
N PHE A 85 -8.73 -3.15 13.40
CA PHE A 85 -9.23 -3.35 12.05
C PHE A 85 -10.37 -4.37 12.00
N ARG A 86 -10.27 -5.48 12.75
CA ARG A 86 -11.36 -6.45 12.88
C ARG A 86 -12.61 -5.77 13.39
N ARG A 87 -12.50 -5.03 14.50
CA ARG A 87 -13.63 -4.29 15.08
C ARG A 87 -14.25 -3.28 14.11
N HIS A 88 -13.40 -2.58 13.35
CA HIS A 88 -13.87 -1.64 12.32
C HIS A 88 -14.66 -2.37 11.22
N LEU A 89 -14.12 -3.50 10.72
CA LEU A 89 -14.76 -4.27 9.66
C LEU A 89 -16.07 -4.91 10.14
N ASP A 90 -16.11 -5.46 11.35
CA ASP A 90 -17.30 -6.04 11.96
C ASP A 90 -18.41 -4.99 12.17
N ALA A 91 -18.03 -3.77 12.54
CA ALA A 91 -18.99 -2.67 12.78
C ALA A 91 -19.52 -2.03 11.50
N THR A 92 -18.70 -1.96 10.43
CA THR A 92 -19.02 -1.16 9.23
C THR A 92 -19.26 -1.99 7.97
N GLY A 93 -18.82 -3.24 7.94
CA GLY A 93 -18.78 -4.10 6.74
C GLY A 93 -17.83 -3.57 5.65
N SER A 94 -16.99 -2.58 5.96
CA SER A 94 -16.16 -1.87 4.99
C SER A 94 -14.78 -1.55 5.54
N THR A 95 -13.77 -1.52 4.68
CA THR A 95 -12.44 -1.01 5.02
C THR A 95 -12.35 0.51 4.94
N LYS A 96 -13.34 1.17 4.36
CA LYS A 96 -13.36 2.62 4.15
C LYS A 96 -13.38 3.36 5.49
N GLY A 97 -12.51 4.36 5.63
CA GLY A 97 -12.45 5.19 6.84
C GLY A 97 -11.66 4.55 7.98
N PHE A 98 -11.04 3.39 7.78
CA PHE A 98 -10.11 2.85 8.78
C PHE A 98 -8.86 3.74 8.91
N ASP A 99 -8.63 4.26 10.11
CA ASP A 99 -7.53 5.16 10.46
C ASP A 99 -6.55 4.58 11.50
N GLY A 100 -6.79 3.34 11.96
CA GLY A 100 -5.98 2.66 12.97
C GLY A 100 -4.54 2.33 12.53
N VAL A 101 -3.86 1.60 13.39
CA VAL A 101 -2.48 1.16 13.20
C VAL A 101 -2.36 0.16 12.05
N CYS A 102 -1.31 0.29 11.23
CA CYS A 102 -0.96 -0.71 10.23
C CYS A 102 0.55 -1.04 10.25
N GLY A 103 0.90 -2.19 9.72
CA GLY A 103 2.23 -2.67 9.41
C GLY A 103 2.23 -3.33 8.03
N ALA A 104 3.29 -4.00 7.65
CA ALA A 104 3.36 -4.81 6.44
C ALA A 104 4.45 -5.88 6.57
N GLU A 105 4.26 -7.02 5.90
CA GLU A 105 5.30 -8.05 5.76
C GLU A 105 6.29 -7.71 4.65
N PHE A 106 5.84 -6.94 3.64
CA PHE A 106 6.65 -6.51 2.52
C PHE A 106 6.42 -5.03 2.21
N VAL A 107 7.48 -4.32 1.85
CA VAL A 107 7.39 -3.03 1.16
C VAL A 107 7.33 -3.30 -0.34
N TRP A 108 6.21 -2.92 -0.96
CA TRP A 108 5.95 -3.20 -2.37
C TRP A 108 6.34 -2.03 -3.27
N PHE A 109 6.90 -2.34 -4.44
CA PHE A 109 7.16 -1.40 -5.52
C PHE A 109 6.32 -1.83 -6.72
N ASP A 110 5.36 -1.02 -7.13
CA ASP A 110 4.49 -1.26 -8.27
C ASP A 110 5.00 -0.45 -9.48
N ILE A 111 5.47 -1.16 -10.50
CA ILE A 111 6.16 -0.58 -11.66
C ILE A 111 5.33 -0.84 -12.90
N ASP A 112 4.39 0.04 -13.17
CA ASP A 112 3.50 -0.01 -14.32
C ASP A 112 3.98 0.92 -15.44
N ARG A 113 3.95 0.42 -16.68
CA ARG A 113 4.19 1.22 -17.90
C ARG A 113 3.13 0.85 -18.91
N GLU A 114 2.11 1.70 -19.05
CA GLU A 114 1.03 1.43 -19.98
C GLU A 114 1.56 1.41 -21.43
N GLY A 115 1.26 0.32 -22.15
CA GLY A 115 1.68 0.13 -23.53
C GLY A 115 3.17 -0.19 -23.72
N ASN A 116 3.98 -0.25 -22.66
CA ASN A 116 5.43 -0.52 -22.78
C ASN A 116 5.96 -1.45 -21.68
N LEU A 117 5.59 -2.71 -21.76
CA LEU A 117 5.94 -3.73 -20.76
C LEU A 117 7.47 -3.99 -20.72
N GLU A 118 8.18 -3.82 -21.84
CA GLU A 118 9.64 -3.97 -21.86
C GLU A 118 10.33 -2.86 -21.05
N THR A 119 9.84 -1.63 -21.10
CA THR A 119 10.34 -0.57 -20.21
C THR A 119 10.03 -0.87 -18.75
N ALA A 120 8.83 -1.40 -18.44
CA ALA A 120 8.51 -1.82 -17.08
C ALA A 120 9.46 -2.91 -16.57
N ARG A 121 9.80 -3.90 -17.41
CA ARG A 121 10.76 -4.97 -17.12
C ARG A 121 12.15 -4.42 -16.79
N ARG A 122 12.66 -3.53 -17.65
CA ARG A 122 14.00 -2.90 -17.46
C ARG A 122 14.05 -2.04 -16.21
N ASP A 123 12.97 -1.30 -15.93
CA ASP A 123 12.85 -0.49 -14.71
C ASP A 123 12.82 -1.39 -13.48
N ALA A 124 12.04 -2.48 -13.49
CA ALA A 124 11.99 -3.44 -12.40
C ALA A 124 13.37 -4.09 -12.16
N ALA A 125 14.05 -4.54 -13.22
CA ALA A 125 15.38 -5.11 -13.13
C ALA A 125 16.39 -4.10 -12.53
N ARG A 126 16.38 -2.86 -13.01
CA ARG A 126 17.26 -1.79 -12.50
C ARG A 126 17.02 -1.50 -11.04
N LEU A 127 15.75 -1.35 -10.62
CA LEU A 127 15.41 -1.13 -9.22
C LEU A 127 15.81 -2.33 -8.36
N CYS A 128 15.51 -3.55 -8.79
CA CYS A 128 15.87 -4.77 -8.08
C CYS A 128 17.38 -4.87 -7.81
N LEU A 129 18.21 -4.67 -8.85
CA LEU A 129 19.67 -4.69 -8.71
C LEU A 129 20.18 -3.61 -7.74
N ARG A 130 19.60 -2.40 -7.79
CA ARG A 130 19.97 -1.33 -6.84
C ARG A 130 19.60 -1.64 -5.40
N LEU A 131 18.47 -2.33 -5.17
CA LEU A 131 18.04 -2.76 -3.84
C LEU A 131 18.94 -3.88 -3.31
N ILE A 132 19.28 -4.87 -4.16
CA ILE A 132 20.23 -5.95 -3.83
C ILE A 132 21.60 -5.34 -3.46
N GLU A 133 22.16 -4.46 -4.29
CA GLU A 133 23.43 -3.78 -4.02
C GLU A 133 23.38 -2.96 -2.73
N ARG A 134 22.32 -2.14 -2.54
CA ARG A 134 22.21 -1.23 -1.39
C ARG A 134 22.15 -1.97 -0.06
N TYR A 135 21.43 -3.06 -0.03
CA TYR A 135 21.19 -3.83 1.21
C TYR A 135 22.01 -5.12 1.30
N SER A 136 22.91 -5.36 0.33
CA SER A 136 23.75 -6.57 0.26
C SER A 136 22.90 -7.84 0.37
N LEU A 137 21.81 -7.91 -0.42
CA LEU A 137 20.91 -9.04 -0.42
C LEU A 137 21.40 -10.13 -1.38
N ASP A 138 20.96 -11.36 -1.13
CA ASP A 138 21.03 -12.44 -2.11
C ASP A 138 20.03 -12.22 -3.23
N ASP A 139 20.23 -12.88 -4.38
CA ASP A 139 19.39 -12.73 -5.58
C ASP A 139 17.94 -13.18 -5.36
N ASP A 140 17.66 -14.00 -4.37
CA ASP A 140 16.34 -14.49 -3.95
C ASP A 140 15.75 -13.70 -2.76
N GLY A 141 16.46 -12.69 -2.25
CA GLY A 141 15.99 -11.83 -1.18
C GLY A 141 14.75 -11.01 -1.53
N PRO A 142 14.69 -10.34 -2.70
CA PRO A 142 13.49 -9.66 -3.15
C PRO A 142 12.49 -10.62 -3.81
N LEU A 143 11.20 -10.47 -3.50
CA LEU A 143 10.13 -11.05 -4.33
C LEU A 143 9.98 -10.26 -5.61
N MET A 144 9.95 -10.95 -6.73
CA MET A 144 9.76 -10.36 -8.06
C MET A 144 8.58 -11.02 -8.75
N PHE A 145 7.66 -10.21 -9.29
CA PHE A 145 6.48 -10.72 -10.00
C PHE A 145 6.24 -9.96 -11.30
N PHE A 146 5.89 -10.67 -12.34
CA PHE A 146 5.09 -10.11 -13.41
C PHE A 146 3.66 -9.91 -12.89
N SER A 147 3.05 -8.74 -13.08
CA SER A 147 1.73 -8.40 -12.52
C SER A 147 0.56 -9.14 -13.16
N GLY A 148 0.80 -9.85 -14.27
CA GLY A 148 -0.20 -10.46 -15.14
C GLY A 148 -0.76 -9.51 -16.19
N SER A 149 -0.30 -8.25 -16.29
CA SER A 149 -0.81 -7.27 -17.26
C SER A 149 0.27 -6.30 -17.74
N LYS A 150 0.40 -5.13 -17.13
CA LYS A 150 1.13 -3.97 -17.65
C LYS A 150 2.43 -3.63 -16.92
N GLY A 151 2.82 -4.43 -15.93
CA GLY A 151 3.96 -4.09 -15.10
C GLY A 151 4.53 -5.22 -14.28
N PHE A 152 5.37 -4.85 -13.34
CA PHE A 152 6.09 -5.74 -12.44
C PHE A 152 5.96 -5.23 -11.00
N HIS A 153 5.92 -6.16 -10.06
CA HIS A 153 5.92 -5.85 -8.63
C HIS A 153 7.19 -6.40 -7.99
N LEU A 154 7.86 -5.57 -7.20
CA LEU A 154 8.95 -6.02 -6.33
C LEU A 154 8.47 -5.94 -4.88
N GLY A 155 8.84 -6.90 -4.06
CA GLY A 155 8.55 -6.91 -2.63
C GLY A 155 9.82 -7.16 -1.83
N LEU A 156 10.15 -6.25 -0.90
CA LEU A 156 11.23 -6.46 0.05
C LEU A 156 10.64 -6.81 1.42
N PRO A 157 11.14 -7.87 2.08
CA PRO A 157 10.73 -8.18 3.44
C PRO A 157 10.92 -7.00 4.38
N THR A 158 9.89 -6.64 5.12
CA THR A 158 9.90 -5.50 6.04
C THR A 158 10.87 -5.70 7.20
N ASP A 159 11.21 -6.94 7.51
CA ASP A 159 12.21 -7.31 8.53
C ASP A 159 13.60 -6.71 8.28
N LEU A 160 13.93 -6.33 7.05
CA LEU A 160 15.16 -5.59 6.74
C LEU A 160 15.28 -4.31 7.57
N TRP A 161 14.17 -3.60 7.75
CA TRP A 161 14.10 -2.32 8.45
C TRP A 161 13.67 -2.45 9.92
N GLN A 162 13.02 -3.56 10.27
CA GLN A 162 12.40 -3.84 11.58
C GLN A 162 11.56 -2.67 12.12
N PRO A 163 10.65 -2.10 11.34
CA PRO A 163 9.82 -0.99 11.77
C PRO A 163 8.71 -1.47 12.69
N SER A 164 8.31 -0.62 13.63
CA SER A 164 7.10 -0.87 14.41
C SER A 164 5.86 -0.48 13.61
N ALA A 165 4.77 -1.26 13.74
CA ALA A 165 3.46 -0.87 13.23
C ALA A 165 3.03 0.47 13.85
N SER A 166 2.42 1.35 13.04
CA SER A 166 2.03 2.70 13.48
C SER A 166 0.89 3.27 12.65
N LEU A 167 0.33 4.39 13.11
CA LEU A 167 -0.70 5.14 12.37
C LEU A 167 -0.18 5.68 11.02
N THR A 168 1.11 5.93 10.94
CA THR A 168 1.79 6.56 9.78
C THR A 168 2.63 5.59 8.98
N PHE A 169 2.69 4.30 9.35
CA PHE A 169 3.53 3.29 8.70
C PHE A 169 3.41 3.32 7.16
N HIS A 170 2.19 3.32 6.63
CA HIS A 170 1.93 3.33 5.18
C HIS A 170 2.54 4.57 4.48
N ARG A 171 2.59 5.72 5.15
CA ARG A 171 3.19 6.95 4.63
C ARG A 171 4.72 6.88 4.68
N THR A 172 5.27 6.34 5.76
CA THR A 172 6.72 6.13 5.88
C THR A 172 7.20 5.13 4.83
N ALA A 173 6.49 4.01 4.65
CA ALA A 173 6.78 3.03 3.62
C ALA A 173 6.73 3.64 2.21
N ARG A 174 5.73 4.50 1.94
CA ARG A 174 5.65 5.25 0.69
C ARG A 174 6.86 6.14 0.48
N ARG A 175 7.21 6.96 1.48
CA ARG A 175 8.34 7.88 1.40
C ARG A 175 9.66 7.16 1.14
N LEU A 176 9.89 6.06 1.86
CA LEU A 176 11.03 5.18 1.66
C LEU A 176 11.08 4.65 0.23
N ALA A 177 10.01 4.02 -0.22
CA ALA A 177 9.97 3.38 -1.53
C ALA A 177 10.09 4.37 -2.68
N GLU A 178 9.42 5.53 -2.61
CA GLU A 178 9.58 6.61 -3.60
C GLU A 178 11.02 7.13 -3.64
N GLY A 179 11.69 7.24 -2.48
CA GLY A 179 13.10 7.64 -2.38
C GLY A 179 14.04 6.63 -3.01
N LEU A 180 13.86 5.34 -2.71
CA LEU A 180 14.66 4.24 -3.28
C LEU A 180 14.45 4.12 -4.79
N ALA A 181 13.21 4.21 -5.26
CA ALA A 181 12.89 4.18 -6.68
C ALA A 181 13.48 5.39 -7.43
N ALA A 182 13.39 6.60 -6.85
CA ALA A 182 13.99 7.80 -7.42
C ALA A 182 15.52 7.68 -7.55
N ALA A 183 16.20 7.12 -6.54
CA ALA A 183 17.64 6.84 -6.59
C ALA A 183 18.03 5.85 -7.69
N ALA A 184 17.12 4.95 -8.07
CA ALA A 184 17.26 4.04 -9.20
C ALA A 184 16.75 4.63 -10.53
N GLN A 185 16.30 5.89 -10.55
CA GLN A 185 15.65 6.54 -11.70
C GLN A 185 14.43 5.74 -12.21
N VAL A 186 13.62 5.22 -11.29
CA VAL A 186 12.39 4.49 -11.57
C VAL A 186 11.21 5.21 -10.94
N THR A 187 10.12 5.31 -11.67
CA THR A 187 8.84 5.79 -11.15
C THR A 187 7.99 4.59 -10.74
N ILE A 188 7.38 4.65 -9.56
CA ILE A 188 6.46 3.63 -9.03
C ILE A 188 5.06 4.20 -8.85
N ASP A 189 4.02 3.33 -8.85
CA ASP A 189 2.66 3.74 -8.47
C ASP A 189 2.55 3.85 -6.95
N GLY A 190 2.43 5.10 -6.46
CA GLY A 190 2.24 5.39 -5.05
C GLY A 190 0.88 4.96 -4.48
N GLY A 191 -0.08 4.55 -5.33
CA GLY A 191 -1.40 4.10 -4.90
C GLY A 191 -1.37 2.80 -4.10
N VAL A 192 -0.30 2.00 -4.19
CA VAL A 192 -0.12 0.79 -3.37
C VAL A 192 -0.03 1.12 -1.87
N TYR A 193 0.34 2.35 -1.52
CA TYR A 193 0.51 2.80 -0.13
C TYR A 193 -0.73 3.42 0.50
N ASP A 194 -1.89 3.37 -0.15
CA ASP A 194 -3.15 3.65 0.53
C ASP A 194 -3.36 2.61 1.64
N LYS A 195 -3.63 3.06 2.87
CA LYS A 195 -3.65 2.20 4.08
C LYS A 195 -4.47 0.92 3.91
N VAL A 196 -5.60 0.98 3.22
CA VAL A 196 -6.51 -0.15 2.97
C VAL A 196 -6.49 -0.61 1.50
N ARG A 197 -5.32 -0.50 0.86
CA ARG A 197 -5.15 -0.92 -0.53
C ARG A 197 -5.33 -2.42 -0.69
N ALA A 198 -6.17 -2.81 -1.63
CA ALA A 198 -6.20 -4.15 -2.17
C ALA A 198 -5.10 -4.28 -3.24
N PHE A 199 -4.17 -5.20 -3.04
CA PHE A 199 -3.06 -5.48 -3.94
C PHE A 199 -3.20 -6.89 -4.51
N ARG A 200 -2.96 -7.08 -5.80
CA ARG A 200 -3.17 -8.38 -6.45
C ARG A 200 -2.41 -9.49 -5.74
N ALA A 201 -3.13 -10.54 -5.35
CA ALA A 201 -2.55 -11.70 -4.68
C ALA A 201 -1.57 -12.45 -5.61
N PRO A 202 -0.48 -13.02 -5.09
CA PRO A 202 0.42 -13.86 -5.89
C PRO A 202 -0.35 -14.99 -6.58
N ASN A 203 0.12 -15.39 -7.73
CA ASN A 203 -0.48 -16.47 -8.54
C ASN A 203 -1.95 -16.26 -8.96
N SER A 204 -2.63 -15.20 -8.50
CA SER A 204 -4.02 -14.94 -8.92
C SER A 204 -4.09 -14.51 -10.39
N ARG A 205 -5.18 -14.89 -11.06
CA ARG A 205 -5.40 -14.63 -12.47
C ARG A 205 -5.87 -13.21 -12.73
N HIS A 206 -5.29 -12.55 -13.74
CA HIS A 206 -5.73 -11.23 -14.14
C HIS A 206 -6.97 -11.29 -15.03
N PRO A 207 -8.06 -10.55 -14.72
CA PRO A 207 -9.36 -10.74 -15.39
C PRO A 207 -9.36 -10.38 -16.89
N LYS A 208 -8.52 -9.41 -17.30
CA LYS A 208 -8.50 -8.95 -18.71
C LYS A 208 -7.56 -9.78 -19.59
N THR A 209 -6.40 -10.18 -19.07
CA THR A 209 -5.37 -10.89 -19.85
C THR A 209 -5.47 -12.40 -19.72
N GLY A 210 -6.07 -12.90 -18.63
CA GLY A 210 -6.06 -14.30 -18.27
C GLY A 210 -4.73 -14.81 -17.73
N LEU A 211 -3.70 -13.97 -17.65
CA LEU A 211 -2.36 -14.31 -17.14
C LEU A 211 -2.33 -14.24 -15.62
N HIS A 212 -1.44 -15.02 -15.01
CA HIS A 212 -1.25 -15.03 -13.56
C HIS A 212 -0.24 -13.96 -13.12
N LYS A 213 -0.41 -13.43 -11.89
CA LYS A 213 0.68 -12.71 -11.21
C LYS A 213 1.75 -13.72 -10.83
N ARG A 214 2.74 -13.88 -11.72
CA ARG A 214 3.74 -14.94 -11.65
C ARG A 214 5.02 -14.48 -10.98
N ALA A 215 5.52 -15.28 -10.05
CA ALA A 215 6.87 -15.10 -9.47
C ALA A 215 7.94 -15.32 -10.55
N LEU A 216 9.00 -14.51 -10.46
CA LEU A 216 10.17 -14.57 -11.33
C LEU A 216 11.44 -14.64 -10.48
N THR A 217 12.45 -15.34 -10.98
CA THR A 217 13.82 -15.21 -10.46
C THR A 217 14.48 -13.94 -11.02
N LEU A 218 15.57 -13.50 -10.41
CA LEU A 218 16.37 -12.38 -10.93
C LEU A 218 16.87 -12.68 -12.35
N ASP A 219 17.32 -13.91 -12.59
CA ASP A 219 17.79 -14.36 -13.92
C ASP A 219 16.67 -14.29 -14.98
N GLU A 220 15.45 -14.75 -14.64
CA GLU A 220 14.28 -14.65 -15.50
C GLU A 220 13.93 -13.18 -15.79
N LEU A 221 13.92 -12.31 -14.78
CA LEU A 221 13.63 -10.88 -14.95
C LEU A 221 14.66 -10.19 -15.84
N MET A 222 15.94 -10.58 -15.72
CA MET A 222 17.05 -9.97 -16.46
C MET A 222 17.13 -10.45 -17.91
N ARG A 223 16.91 -11.73 -18.17
CA ARG A 223 17.28 -12.38 -19.44
C ARG A 223 16.11 -12.75 -20.33
N LEU A 224 14.92 -12.99 -19.77
CA LEU A 224 13.78 -13.38 -20.60
C LEU A 224 13.18 -12.18 -21.34
N SER A 225 12.67 -12.43 -22.55
CA SER A 225 11.84 -11.46 -23.24
C SER A 225 10.47 -11.35 -22.57
N VAL A 226 9.78 -10.24 -22.80
CA VAL A 226 8.42 -10.01 -22.30
C VAL A 226 7.47 -11.10 -22.77
N GLU A 227 7.55 -11.52 -24.02
CA GLU A 227 6.70 -12.57 -24.60
C GLU A 227 6.92 -13.89 -23.85
N ARG A 228 8.18 -14.21 -23.52
CA ARG A 228 8.48 -15.44 -22.78
C ARG A 228 7.97 -15.36 -21.35
N ILE A 229 8.07 -14.22 -20.68
CA ILE A 229 7.49 -14.02 -19.34
C ILE A 229 5.96 -14.16 -19.40
N GLN A 230 5.30 -13.61 -20.41
CA GLN A 230 3.85 -13.75 -20.59
C GLN A 230 3.45 -15.20 -20.86
N ASP A 231 4.22 -15.95 -21.65
CA ASP A 231 3.99 -17.37 -21.87
C ASP A 231 4.09 -18.19 -20.59
N LEU A 232 5.12 -17.91 -19.78
CA LEU A 232 5.27 -18.53 -18.46
C LEU A 232 4.11 -18.17 -17.52
N ALA A 233 3.56 -16.97 -17.62
CA ALA A 233 2.47 -16.47 -16.77
C ALA A 233 1.08 -17.05 -17.15
N ARG A 234 0.99 -17.91 -18.16
CA ARG A 234 -0.24 -18.68 -18.46
C ARG A 234 -0.58 -19.66 -17.35
N GLU A 235 0.43 -20.12 -16.62
CA GLU A 235 0.27 -21.02 -15.48
C GLU A 235 0.84 -20.40 -14.22
N PRO A 236 0.22 -20.61 -13.05
CA PRO A 236 0.76 -20.20 -11.77
C PRO A 236 2.02 -21.01 -11.44
N LEU A 237 2.90 -20.46 -10.61
CA LEU A 237 4.12 -21.13 -10.16
C LEU A 237 4.24 -21.01 -8.64
N ALA A 238 4.37 -22.15 -7.95
CA ALA A 238 4.72 -22.15 -6.55
C ALA A 238 6.11 -21.52 -6.34
N PHE A 239 6.27 -20.74 -5.27
CA PHE A 239 7.53 -20.10 -4.93
C PHE A 239 7.72 -20.06 -3.42
N ASP A 240 8.98 -19.99 -3.00
CA ASP A 240 9.33 -19.85 -1.59
C ASP A 240 9.18 -18.38 -1.17
N VAL A 241 8.59 -18.17 0.00
CA VAL A 241 8.48 -16.84 0.59
C VAL A 241 9.78 -16.52 1.31
N PRO A 242 10.54 -15.48 0.91
CA PRO A 242 11.80 -15.16 1.55
C PRO A 242 11.55 -14.77 3.01
N THR A 243 12.36 -15.34 3.89
CA THR A 243 12.39 -15.03 5.32
C THR A 243 13.68 -14.30 5.62
N THR A 244 13.62 -13.00 5.84
CA THR A 244 14.78 -12.23 6.26
C THR A 244 14.84 -12.24 7.77
N THR A 245 15.93 -12.76 8.32
CA THR A 245 16.10 -12.89 9.78
C THR A 245 17.06 -11.84 10.35
N THR A 246 17.81 -11.16 9.51
CA THR A 246 18.88 -10.26 9.95
C THR A 246 18.53 -8.81 9.62
N ARG A 247 18.53 -7.97 10.66
CA ARG A 247 18.44 -6.52 10.52
C ARG A 247 19.61 -6.02 9.67
N ASN A 248 19.29 -5.18 8.69
CA ASN A 248 20.27 -4.48 7.87
C ASN A 248 20.43 -3.02 8.38
N GLU A 249 21.65 -2.63 8.73
CA GLU A 249 21.91 -1.30 9.30
C GLU A 249 21.62 -0.17 8.32
N GLN A 250 21.96 -0.36 7.03
CA GLN A 250 21.65 0.62 5.99
C GLN A 250 20.13 0.75 5.80
N ALA A 251 19.41 -0.36 5.83
CA ALA A 251 17.96 -0.35 5.76
C ALA A 251 17.35 0.38 6.97
N ALA A 252 17.82 0.10 8.19
CA ALA A 252 17.36 0.77 9.39
C ALA A 252 17.59 2.29 9.32
N ALA A 253 18.74 2.74 8.79
CA ALA A 253 19.03 4.16 8.57
C ALA A 253 18.07 4.77 7.56
N ASP A 254 17.82 4.10 6.42
CA ASP A 254 16.89 4.58 5.39
C ASP A 254 15.45 4.73 5.92
N TRP A 255 15.00 3.81 6.76
CA TRP A 255 13.68 3.93 7.40
C TRP A 255 13.62 5.13 8.33
N LEU A 256 14.65 5.32 9.16
CA LEU A 256 14.73 6.46 10.06
C LEU A 256 14.76 7.79 9.31
N ASP A 257 15.51 7.87 8.22
CA ASP A 257 15.54 9.04 7.35
C ASP A 257 14.15 9.35 6.74
N ALA A 258 13.41 8.32 6.35
CA ALA A 258 12.04 8.47 5.85
C ALA A 258 11.09 9.01 6.94
N VAL A 259 11.20 8.50 8.18
CA VAL A 259 10.43 8.99 9.34
C VAL A 259 10.74 10.47 9.60
N GLN A 260 12.02 10.80 9.73
CA GLN A 260 12.46 12.19 9.99
C GLN A 260 12.06 13.15 8.87
N ALA A 261 12.09 12.70 7.61
CA ALA A 261 11.64 13.52 6.49
C ALA A 261 10.14 13.83 6.57
N MET A 262 9.33 12.87 6.98
CA MET A 262 7.89 13.08 7.21
C MET A 262 7.61 14.01 8.39
N GLU A 263 8.36 13.88 9.48
CA GLU A 263 8.23 14.76 10.64
C GLU A 263 8.57 16.21 10.25
N ARG A 264 9.71 16.43 9.58
CA ARG A 264 10.10 17.76 9.06
C ARG A 264 9.04 18.35 8.12
N GLU A 265 8.43 17.53 7.26
CA GLU A 265 7.38 17.99 6.36
C GLU A 265 6.11 18.40 7.14
N ALA A 266 5.70 17.61 8.14
CA ALA A 266 4.57 17.92 9.00
C ALA A 266 4.81 19.21 9.81
N GLU A 267 6.00 19.37 10.38
CA GLU A 267 6.40 20.60 11.07
C GLU A 267 6.39 21.84 10.15
N ALA A 268 6.92 21.70 8.93
CA ALA A 268 6.91 22.78 7.95
C ALA A 268 5.50 23.18 7.54
N ILE A 269 4.59 22.21 7.39
CA ILE A 269 3.16 22.48 7.14
C ILE A 269 2.53 23.20 8.33
N GLN A 270 2.81 22.75 9.55
CA GLN A 270 2.28 23.37 10.76
C GLN A 270 2.82 24.79 10.94
N GLN A 271 4.11 25.03 10.72
CA GLN A 271 4.70 26.36 10.77
C GLN A 271 4.10 27.31 9.72
N ARG A 272 3.85 26.82 8.51
CA ARG A 272 3.14 27.60 7.47
C ARG A 272 1.71 27.96 7.91
N ARG A 273 0.97 27.02 8.54
CA ARG A 273 -0.37 27.26 9.08
C ARG A 273 -0.35 28.31 10.20
N THR A 274 0.58 28.21 11.13
CA THR A 274 0.71 29.18 12.24
C THR A 274 1.20 30.55 11.77
N SER A 275 2.13 30.60 10.80
CA SER A 275 2.63 31.84 10.21
C SER A 275 1.58 32.54 9.32
N SER A 276 0.64 31.79 8.74
CA SER A 276 -0.44 32.35 7.90
C SER A 276 -1.60 32.93 8.71
N ASN A 277 -1.67 32.71 10.02
CA ASN A 277 -2.72 33.29 10.89
C ASN A 277 -2.74 34.83 10.94
N GLY A 278 -1.87 35.51 10.22
CA GLY A 278 -1.90 36.97 10.02
C GLY A 278 -2.07 37.41 8.58
N SER A 279 -2.10 36.51 7.61
CA SER A 279 -2.22 36.84 6.18
C SER A 279 -3.49 36.24 5.60
N THR A 280 -4.51 37.05 5.43
CA THR A 280 -5.78 36.74 4.75
C THR A 280 -5.59 36.54 3.23
N ARG A 281 -4.70 35.65 2.82
CA ARG A 281 -4.51 35.33 1.39
C ARG A 281 -4.79 33.86 1.12
N LEU A 282 -5.72 33.60 0.19
CA LEU A 282 -5.88 32.29 -0.38
C LEU A 282 -4.56 31.77 -0.97
N ASN A 283 -4.30 30.47 -0.86
CA ASN A 283 -3.11 29.92 -1.44
C ASN A 283 -3.13 30.05 -2.99
N ARG A 284 -1.95 30.08 -3.58
CA ARG A 284 -1.81 30.29 -5.03
C ARG A 284 -2.52 29.23 -5.85
N SER A 285 -2.47 27.96 -5.43
CA SER A 285 -3.12 26.86 -6.15
C SER A 285 -4.65 26.98 -6.13
N THR A 286 -5.25 27.50 -5.06
CA THR A 286 -6.69 27.81 -5.00
C THR A 286 -7.06 28.92 -5.97
N LEU A 287 -6.27 30.00 -6.00
CA LEU A 287 -6.48 31.10 -6.93
C LEU A 287 -6.30 30.68 -8.38
N ASP A 288 -5.29 29.85 -8.66
CA ASP A 288 -5.02 29.34 -10.01
C ASP A 288 -6.15 28.40 -10.45
N PHE A 289 -6.66 27.53 -9.54
CA PHE A 289 -7.81 26.67 -9.84
C PHE A 289 -9.08 27.46 -10.14
N ILE A 290 -9.40 28.49 -9.36
CA ILE A 290 -10.58 29.35 -9.59
C ILE A 290 -10.49 30.04 -10.97
N ARG A 291 -9.28 30.40 -11.41
CA ARG A 291 -9.07 31.15 -12.66
C ARG A 291 -9.00 30.26 -13.90
N HIS A 292 -8.43 29.08 -13.76
CA HIS A 292 -7.97 28.28 -14.89
C HIS A 292 -8.42 26.82 -14.84
N GLY A 293 -9.05 26.38 -13.75
CA GLY A 293 -9.35 24.98 -13.53
C GLY A 293 -8.08 24.12 -13.35
N ALA A 294 -8.12 22.87 -13.79
CA ALA A 294 -7.02 21.93 -13.70
C ALA A 294 -6.95 20.97 -14.89
N GLY A 295 -5.73 20.55 -15.25
CA GLY A 295 -5.50 19.55 -16.27
C GLY A 295 -5.92 18.13 -15.86
N SER A 296 -6.04 17.25 -16.84
CA SER A 296 -6.34 15.82 -16.63
C SER A 296 -5.30 15.19 -15.69
N GLY A 297 -5.78 14.48 -14.67
CA GLY A 297 -4.97 13.83 -13.63
C GLY A 297 -5.01 14.55 -12.27
N ASP A 298 -5.01 15.88 -12.23
CA ASP A 298 -4.96 16.65 -10.98
C ASP A 298 -6.30 17.28 -10.56
N ARG A 299 -7.28 17.30 -11.44
CA ARG A 299 -8.54 18.05 -11.28
C ARG A 299 -9.31 17.70 -10.01
N HIS A 300 -9.41 16.42 -9.63
CA HIS A 300 -10.09 16.01 -8.40
C HIS A 300 -9.35 16.51 -7.15
N ARG A 301 -8.04 16.35 -7.13
CA ARG A 301 -7.18 16.75 -6.02
C ARG A 301 -7.16 18.25 -5.81
N LEU A 302 -7.04 19.01 -6.89
CA LEU A 302 -6.99 20.48 -6.84
C LEU A 302 -8.34 21.08 -6.46
N LEU A 303 -9.45 20.53 -6.97
CA LEU A 303 -10.80 20.95 -6.57
C LEU A 303 -11.05 20.71 -5.08
N PHE A 304 -10.71 19.51 -4.57
CA PHE A 304 -10.81 19.21 -3.13
C PHE A 304 -9.96 20.18 -2.29
N SER A 305 -8.69 20.39 -2.69
CA SER A 305 -7.78 21.29 -1.99
C SER A 305 -8.25 22.75 -1.98
N ALA A 306 -8.82 23.21 -3.10
CA ALA A 306 -9.38 24.56 -3.20
C ALA A 306 -10.60 24.74 -2.30
N ALA A 307 -11.51 23.76 -2.27
CA ALA A 307 -12.68 23.78 -1.40
C ALA A 307 -12.30 23.77 0.10
N ALA A 308 -11.33 22.92 0.50
CA ALA A 308 -10.82 22.89 1.85
C ALA A 308 -10.15 24.21 2.25
N ASN A 309 -9.35 24.80 1.36
CA ASN A 309 -8.68 26.06 1.64
C ASN A 309 -9.67 27.23 1.76
N LEU A 310 -10.69 27.32 0.91
CA LEU A 310 -11.76 28.33 1.05
C LEU A 310 -12.53 28.17 2.36
N ALA A 311 -12.80 26.94 2.80
CA ALA A 311 -13.43 26.66 4.08
C ALA A 311 -12.55 27.07 5.28
N GLU A 312 -11.21 26.90 5.19
CA GLU A 312 -10.25 27.41 6.19
C GLU A 312 -10.36 28.93 6.38
N PHE A 313 -10.69 29.66 5.32
CA PHE A 313 -10.92 31.10 5.36
C PHE A 313 -12.32 31.48 5.84
N GLY A 314 -13.13 30.52 6.27
CA GLY A 314 -14.50 30.78 6.71
C GLY A 314 -15.45 31.20 5.56
N CYS A 315 -15.10 30.86 4.33
CA CYS A 315 -15.94 31.13 3.18
C CYS A 315 -17.25 30.32 3.29
N PRO A 316 -18.44 30.96 3.14
CA PRO A 316 -19.71 30.25 3.17
C PRO A 316 -19.75 29.14 2.11
N SER A 317 -20.33 27.98 2.46
CA SER A 317 -20.34 26.81 1.58
C SER A 317 -21.00 27.07 0.21
N GLU A 318 -21.99 27.94 0.16
CA GLU A 318 -22.63 28.33 -1.09
C GLU A 318 -21.68 29.12 -2.00
N LEU A 319 -20.95 30.09 -1.43
CA LEU A 319 -19.96 30.84 -2.17
C LEU A 319 -18.79 29.97 -2.65
N VAL A 320 -18.38 28.98 -1.86
CA VAL A 320 -17.36 27.98 -2.29
C VAL A 320 -17.85 27.20 -3.52
N ARG A 321 -19.13 26.79 -3.53
CA ARG A 321 -19.71 26.11 -4.69
C ARG A 321 -19.73 26.99 -5.91
N GLU A 322 -20.19 28.22 -5.78
CA GLU A 322 -20.22 29.18 -6.91
C GLU A 322 -18.84 29.45 -7.50
N LEU A 323 -17.84 29.67 -6.65
CA LEU A 323 -16.46 29.95 -7.08
C LEU A 323 -15.76 28.79 -7.78
N LEU A 324 -16.09 27.54 -7.45
CA LEU A 324 -15.34 26.37 -7.91
C LEU A 324 -16.07 25.56 -8.99
N THR A 325 -17.40 25.68 -9.11
CA THR A 325 -18.18 24.81 -9.98
C THR A 325 -17.82 25.01 -11.45
N GLU A 326 -17.79 26.26 -11.95
CA GLU A 326 -17.51 26.56 -13.35
C GLU A 326 -16.11 26.05 -13.75
N ALA A 327 -15.08 26.43 -13.02
CA ALA A 327 -13.71 26.00 -13.27
C ALA A 327 -13.53 24.45 -13.22
N ALA A 328 -14.31 23.78 -12.36
CA ALA A 328 -14.29 22.33 -12.25
C ALA A 328 -14.98 21.65 -13.45
N LEU A 329 -16.10 22.18 -13.91
CA LEU A 329 -16.80 21.70 -15.11
C LEU A 329 -15.96 21.91 -16.37
N ASP A 330 -15.33 23.07 -16.51
CA ASP A 330 -14.40 23.39 -17.60
C ASP A 330 -13.16 22.48 -17.60
N SER A 331 -12.76 22.01 -16.42
CA SER A 331 -11.71 20.97 -16.27
C SER A 331 -12.17 19.58 -16.73
N GLY A 332 -13.44 19.41 -17.14
CA GLY A 332 -14.02 18.15 -17.62
C GLY A 332 -14.45 17.18 -16.52
N LEU A 333 -14.76 17.66 -15.32
CA LEU A 333 -15.40 16.88 -14.26
C LEU A 333 -16.92 16.82 -14.47
N ALA A 334 -17.53 15.65 -14.21
CA ALA A 334 -18.98 15.53 -14.24
C ALA A 334 -19.64 16.32 -13.08
N PRO A 335 -20.85 16.89 -13.25
CA PRO A 335 -21.51 17.69 -12.20
C PRO A 335 -21.66 16.97 -10.85
N SER A 336 -21.88 15.66 -10.87
CA SER A 336 -21.95 14.83 -9.65
C SER A 336 -20.59 14.70 -8.94
N GLU A 337 -19.51 14.62 -9.69
CA GLU A 337 -18.14 14.59 -9.16
C GLU A 337 -17.73 15.93 -8.57
N VAL A 338 -18.09 17.03 -9.24
CA VAL A 338 -17.85 18.40 -8.76
C VAL A 338 -18.47 18.58 -7.38
N ARG A 339 -19.79 18.30 -7.25
CA ARG A 339 -20.50 18.41 -5.96
C ARG A 339 -19.82 17.58 -4.90
N ARG A 340 -19.54 16.30 -5.19
CA ARG A 340 -18.93 15.38 -4.22
C ARG A 340 -17.56 15.87 -3.74
N GLN A 341 -16.70 16.37 -4.63
CA GLN A 341 -15.37 16.83 -4.27
C GLN A 341 -15.42 18.12 -3.45
N ILE A 342 -16.29 19.06 -3.79
CA ILE A 342 -16.48 20.27 -2.99
C ILE A 342 -17.00 19.92 -1.59
N ASP A 343 -18.03 19.05 -1.48
CA ASP A 343 -18.59 18.64 -0.21
C ASP A 343 -17.56 17.89 0.66
N CYS A 344 -16.69 17.08 0.06
CA CYS A 344 -15.59 16.43 0.76
C CYS A 344 -14.57 17.45 1.30
N GLY A 345 -14.20 18.45 0.52
CA GLY A 345 -13.31 19.53 0.95
C GLY A 345 -13.88 20.36 2.10
N LEU A 346 -15.16 20.72 2.02
CA LEU A 346 -15.87 21.46 3.08
C LEU A 346 -15.96 20.67 4.40
N LYS A 347 -16.26 19.36 4.34
CA LYS A 347 -16.33 18.49 5.53
C LYS A 347 -14.98 18.25 6.17
N HIS A 348 -13.90 18.24 5.39
CA HIS A 348 -12.56 18.01 5.91
C HIS A 348 -12.16 19.02 7.00
N GLN A 349 -12.62 20.25 6.89
CA GLN A 349 -12.37 21.31 7.88
C GLN A 349 -13.25 21.17 9.13
N GLN A 350 -14.49 20.69 9.02
CA GLN A 350 -15.38 20.54 10.19
C GLN A 350 -14.81 19.51 11.17
N HIS A 351 -14.21 18.44 10.68
CA HIS A 351 -13.58 17.42 11.52
C HIS A 351 -12.26 17.87 12.18
N THR A 352 -11.52 18.79 11.56
CA THR A 352 -10.29 19.36 12.16
C THR A 352 -10.59 20.42 13.21
N ALA A 353 -11.73 21.11 13.12
CA ALA A 353 -12.17 22.10 14.09
C ALA A 353 -12.77 21.48 15.38
N ASP A 354 -13.48 20.34 15.25
CA ASP A 354 -14.07 19.63 16.41
C ASP A 354 -13.01 18.86 17.23
N GLY A 355 -11.94 18.37 16.58
CA GLY A 355 -10.83 17.68 17.26
C GLY A 355 -9.95 18.58 18.16
N SER A 356 -10.07 19.92 18.03
CA SER A 356 -9.29 20.88 18.81
C SER A 356 -10.03 21.44 20.04
N ARG A 357 -11.25 21.00 20.32
CA ARG A 357 -12.10 21.48 21.44
C ARG A 357 -12.31 20.51 22.61
N SER A 358 -11.51 19.47 22.74
CA SER A 358 -11.49 18.70 24.00
C SER A 358 -10.59 19.39 25.01
N GLU A 359 -11.19 20.29 25.80
CA GLU A 359 -10.58 20.84 27.01
C GLU A 359 -10.28 19.73 28.02
N PRO A 360 -9.18 19.83 28.79
CA PRO A 360 -8.95 18.91 29.90
C PRO A 360 -9.93 19.20 31.03
N ALA A 361 -10.65 18.17 31.49
CA ALA A 361 -11.47 18.24 32.66
C ALA A 361 -10.64 18.62 33.90
N THR A 362 -10.88 19.79 34.44
CA THR A 362 -10.39 20.26 35.73
C THR A 362 -10.94 19.33 36.83
N LEU A 363 -10.06 18.54 37.41
CA LEU A 363 -10.34 17.90 38.73
C LEU A 363 -10.26 18.96 39.80
N GLU A 364 -11.40 19.55 40.15
CA GLU A 364 -11.53 20.25 41.45
C GLU A 364 -11.62 19.21 42.56
N GLY A 365 -10.64 19.29 43.47
CA GLY A 365 -10.65 18.58 44.71
C GLY A 365 -11.66 19.16 45.66
N THR A 366 -12.35 18.29 46.39
CA THR A 366 -13.05 18.63 47.62
C THR A 366 -12.47 17.83 48.77
N ALA A 367 -12.26 18.56 49.85
CA ALA A 367 -11.70 18.28 51.15
C ALA A 367 -12.07 16.93 51.81
#